data_87d4a5e67df1561142f2dc7071f72a9b
#
_entry.id   87d4a5e67df1561142f2dc7071f72a9b
#
_cell.length_a   1.000
_cell.length_b   1.000
_cell.length_c   1.000
_cell.angle_alpha   90.00
_cell.angle_beta   90.00
_cell.angle_gamma   90.00
#
_symmetry.space_group_name_H-M   'P 1'
#
loop_
_entity.id
_entity.type
_entity.pdbx_description
1 polymer ?
#
loop_
_entity_poly.entity_id
_entity_poly.type
_entity_poly.pdbx_seq_one_letter_code
_entity_poly.pdbx_strand_id
1 'polypeptide(L)'
;MKSVLCRNLGCIAIIAVLFSGCSSEKKLSQISGKVSFKGKPVPAGYVTFTPDVGKGTNGQVVGFQIKDGNYDSIRNTPPGIAPGSYKLSIAGFDGVVIPFFGQGKQIFNPINNECVVPEGVSTKDIEVPNSAGENVKIEKTADT
;
A
#
# COMPACT_ATOMS: atom_id res chain seq x y z
N MET A 1 -55.29 -40.47 -48.29
CA MET A 1 -55.32 -39.13 -48.88
C MET A 1 -55.04 -38.12 -47.79
N LYS A 2 -53.95 -37.32 -48.03
CA LYS A 2 -53.67 -35.99 -47.43
C LYS A 2 -53.55 -35.95 -45.93
N SER A 3 -52.41 -36.17 -45.35
CA SER A 3 -51.32 -35.23 -44.96
C SER A 3 -51.83 -33.90 -44.47
N VAL A 4 -51.76 -33.68 -43.16
CA VAL A 4 -51.50 -32.38 -42.62
C VAL A 4 -50.44 -32.53 -41.56
N LEU A 5 -49.27 -32.15 -41.95
CA LEU A 5 -48.06 -32.04 -41.16
C LEU A 5 -48.15 -30.76 -40.37
N CYS A 6 -48.53 -30.85 -39.09
CA CYS A 6 -48.40 -29.69 -38.17
C CYS A 6 -46.99 -29.60 -37.66
N ARG A 7 -46.25 -28.78 -38.31
CA ARG A 7 -44.88 -28.41 -38.03
C ARG A 7 -44.88 -27.39 -36.90
N ASN A 8 -44.81 -27.84 -35.69
CA ASN A 8 -44.48 -26.97 -34.54
C ASN A 8 -42.97 -26.69 -34.55
N LEU A 9 -42.63 -25.62 -35.20
CA LEU A 9 -41.29 -25.04 -35.11
C LEU A 9 -41.24 -24.18 -33.86
N GLY A 10 -40.90 -24.83 -32.74
CA GLY A 10 -40.65 -24.12 -31.50
C GLY A 10 -39.42 -23.23 -31.63
N CYS A 11 -39.64 -21.94 -31.70
CA CYS A 11 -38.59 -20.96 -31.55
C CYS A 11 -38.02 -21.05 -30.14
N ILE A 12 -36.89 -21.74 -30.00
CA ILE A 12 -36.06 -21.64 -28.82
C ILE A 12 -35.29 -20.31 -28.96
N ALA A 13 -35.87 -19.28 -28.35
CA ALA A 13 -35.16 -18.02 -28.15
C ALA A 13 -34.08 -18.26 -27.09
N ILE A 14 -32.87 -18.50 -27.52
CA ILE A 14 -31.69 -18.55 -26.67
C ILE A 14 -31.42 -17.11 -26.25
N ILE A 15 -31.89 -16.73 -25.04
CA ILE A 15 -31.52 -15.50 -24.39
C ILE A 15 -30.08 -15.70 -23.90
N ALA A 16 -29.13 -15.30 -24.71
CA ALA A 16 -27.74 -15.14 -24.30
C ALA A 16 -27.67 -13.90 -23.34
N VAL A 17 -27.85 -14.15 -22.07
CA VAL A 17 -27.56 -13.12 -21.05
C VAL A 17 -26.06 -12.94 -21.04
N LEU A 18 -25.60 -11.91 -21.73
CA LEU A 18 -24.23 -11.42 -21.62
C LEU A 18 -24.06 -10.84 -20.22
N PHE A 19 -23.58 -11.63 -19.29
CA PHE A 19 -23.00 -11.14 -18.06
C PHE A 19 -21.74 -10.34 -18.42
N SER A 20 -21.94 -9.08 -18.79
CA SER A 20 -20.88 -8.10 -18.81
C SER A 20 -20.48 -7.87 -17.36
N GLY A 21 -19.70 -8.78 -16.82
CA GLY A 21 -19.00 -8.58 -15.55
C GLY A 21 -18.04 -7.42 -15.71
N CYS A 22 -18.50 -6.21 -15.46
CA CYS A 22 -17.67 -5.05 -15.32
C CYS A 22 -16.88 -5.23 -14.00
N SER A 23 -15.81 -6.01 -14.03
CA SER A 23 -14.79 -5.93 -13.00
C SER A 23 -14.10 -4.60 -13.22
N SER A 24 -14.52 -3.60 -12.46
CA SER A 24 -13.83 -2.32 -12.38
C SER A 24 -12.45 -2.61 -11.77
N GLU A 25 -11.47 -2.90 -12.62
CA GLU A 25 -10.07 -2.93 -12.17
C GLU A 25 -9.77 -1.55 -11.59
N LYS A 26 -9.69 -1.49 -10.26
CA LYS A 26 -9.28 -0.26 -9.59
C LYS A 26 -7.86 0.04 -10.05
N LYS A 27 -7.73 1.06 -10.88
CA LYS A 27 -6.43 1.51 -11.36
C LYS A 27 -5.61 1.94 -10.14
N LEU A 28 -4.49 1.27 -9.92
CA LEU A 28 -3.57 1.59 -8.84
C LEU A 28 -2.87 2.91 -9.14
N SER A 29 -2.74 3.74 -8.13
CA SER A 29 -1.97 4.98 -8.16
C SER A 29 -0.52 4.72 -7.77
N GLN A 30 0.36 5.62 -8.17
CA GLN A 30 1.76 5.59 -7.80
C GLN A 30 2.03 6.67 -6.77
N ILE A 31 2.68 6.31 -5.68
CA ILE A 31 3.13 7.26 -4.66
C ILE A 31 4.60 7.00 -4.35
N SER A 32 5.35 8.07 -4.28
CA SER A 32 6.77 8.06 -3.89
C SER A 32 7.06 9.24 -2.98
N GLY A 33 8.24 9.27 -2.39
CA GLY A 33 8.63 10.43 -1.60
C GLY A 33 9.93 10.20 -0.84
N LYS A 34 10.34 11.25 -0.12
CA LYS A 34 11.53 11.25 0.72
C LYS A 34 11.11 11.16 2.19
N VAL A 35 11.94 10.48 2.97
CA VAL A 35 11.80 10.40 4.43
C VAL A 35 13.07 10.92 5.06
N SER A 36 12.96 11.97 5.86
CA SER A 36 14.08 12.59 6.56
C SER A 36 13.85 12.60 8.07
N PHE A 37 14.94 12.51 8.82
CA PHE A 37 14.96 12.62 10.28
C PHE A 37 16.16 13.48 10.69
N LYS A 38 15.92 14.52 11.49
CA LYS A 38 16.95 15.51 11.91
C LYS A 38 17.72 16.08 10.70
N GLY A 39 17.01 16.39 9.62
CA GLY A 39 17.57 16.92 8.38
C GLY A 39 18.39 15.95 7.55
N LYS A 40 18.43 14.66 7.90
CA LYS A 40 19.17 13.62 7.16
C LYS A 40 18.20 12.59 6.57
N PRO A 41 18.52 12.02 5.38
CA PRO A 41 17.73 10.92 4.85
C PRO A 41 17.75 9.72 5.81
N VAL A 42 16.59 9.07 5.97
CA VAL A 42 16.46 7.84 6.76
C VAL A 42 17.08 6.68 5.97
N PRO A 43 18.17 6.03 6.47
CA PRO A 43 18.92 5.05 5.67
C PRO A 43 18.08 3.83 5.28
N ALA A 44 17.30 3.30 6.23
CA ALA A 44 16.45 2.14 6.03
C ALA A 44 15.16 2.26 6.84
N GLY A 45 14.10 1.56 6.43
CA GLY A 45 12.83 1.59 7.16
C GLY A 45 11.64 1.17 6.32
N TYR A 46 10.46 1.49 6.84
CA TYR A 46 9.19 1.25 6.16
C TYR A 46 8.22 2.41 6.36
N VAL A 47 7.48 2.71 5.31
CA VAL A 47 6.25 3.51 5.37
C VAL A 47 5.09 2.57 5.14
N THR A 48 4.25 2.39 6.16
CA THR A 48 3.09 1.51 6.11
C THR A 48 1.83 2.34 5.92
N PHE A 49 1.05 2.02 4.90
CA PHE A 49 -0.22 2.65 4.55
C PHE A 49 -1.36 1.75 4.99
N THR A 50 -2.10 2.19 5.99
CA THR A 50 -3.32 1.51 6.47
C THR A 50 -4.54 2.25 5.93
N PRO A 51 -5.43 1.60 5.14
CA PRO A 51 -6.63 2.25 4.63
C PRO A 51 -7.48 2.83 5.76
N ASP A 52 -7.92 4.07 5.59
CA ASP A 52 -8.83 4.71 6.53
C ASP A 52 -10.29 4.36 6.18
N VAL A 53 -10.78 3.29 6.78
CA VAL A 53 -12.16 2.80 6.57
C VAL A 53 -13.19 3.86 6.97
N GLY A 54 -12.90 4.67 8.00
CA GLY A 54 -13.76 5.77 8.44
C GLY A 54 -13.92 6.87 7.39
N LYS A 55 -12.96 6.98 6.45
CA LYS A 55 -13.01 7.89 5.31
C LYS A 55 -13.37 7.17 3.99
N GLY A 56 -13.91 5.97 4.07
CA GLY A 56 -14.42 5.21 2.91
C GLY A 56 -13.34 4.50 2.08
N THR A 57 -12.09 4.45 2.55
CA THR A 57 -11.02 3.71 1.86
C THR A 57 -10.97 2.28 2.37
N ASN A 58 -11.21 1.33 1.46
CA ASN A 58 -11.14 -0.10 1.75
C ASN A 58 -9.94 -0.71 0.99
N GLY A 59 -9.31 -1.72 1.59
CA GLY A 59 -8.20 -2.42 0.97
C GLY A 59 -7.31 -3.09 1.99
N GLN A 60 -6.16 -3.51 1.52
CA GLN A 60 -5.13 -4.13 2.36
C GLN A 60 -4.14 -3.08 2.86
N VAL A 61 -3.52 -3.36 4.00
CA VAL A 61 -2.37 -2.61 4.49
C VAL A 61 -1.19 -2.86 3.55
N VAL A 62 -0.54 -1.80 3.10
CA VAL A 62 0.60 -1.87 2.18
C VAL A 62 1.80 -1.18 2.81
N GLY A 63 2.95 -1.87 2.82
CA GLY A 63 4.23 -1.31 3.29
C GLY A 63 5.17 -1.04 2.14
N PHE A 64 5.82 0.12 2.14
CA PHE A 64 6.87 0.48 1.20
C PHE A 64 8.19 0.61 1.94
N GLN A 65 9.22 -0.03 1.42
CA GLN A 65 10.55 0.04 2.01
C GLN A 65 11.18 1.41 1.78
N ILE A 66 11.75 1.97 2.84
CA ILE A 66 12.62 3.14 2.76
C ILE A 66 14.04 2.63 2.49
N LYS A 67 14.68 3.19 1.47
CA LYS A 67 16.07 2.97 1.15
C LYS A 67 16.73 4.30 0.81
N ASP A 68 17.80 4.64 1.52
CA ASP A 68 18.56 5.88 1.31
C ASP A 68 17.64 7.13 1.30
N GLY A 69 16.68 7.17 2.22
CA GLY A 69 15.72 8.26 2.37
C GLY A 69 14.60 8.28 1.35
N ASN A 70 14.43 7.27 0.50
CA ASN A 70 13.39 7.25 -0.52
C ASN A 70 12.47 6.04 -0.36
N TYR A 71 11.19 6.23 -0.63
CA TYR A 71 10.22 5.13 -0.79
C TYR A 71 9.46 5.29 -2.10
N ASP A 72 9.00 4.16 -2.65
CA ASP A 72 8.32 4.14 -3.94
C ASP A 72 7.39 2.93 -4.04
N SER A 73 6.13 3.17 -4.36
CA SER A 73 5.10 2.15 -4.52
C SER A 73 5.29 1.26 -5.75
N ILE A 74 6.06 1.70 -6.74
CA ILE A 74 6.32 0.92 -7.97
C ILE A 74 7.14 -0.35 -7.67
N ARG A 75 7.91 -0.33 -6.58
CA ARG A 75 8.76 -1.47 -6.18
C ARG A 75 8.00 -2.64 -5.58
N ASN A 76 6.72 -2.49 -5.32
CA ASN A 76 5.89 -3.56 -4.77
C ASN A 76 5.31 -4.47 -5.87
N THR A 77 4.77 -5.60 -5.45
CA THR A 77 4.06 -6.54 -6.33
C THR A 77 2.68 -6.84 -5.73
N PRO A 78 1.58 -6.40 -6.37
CA PRO A 78 1.53 -5.55 -7.58
C PRO A 78 2.05 -4.13 -7.33
N PRO A 79 2.56 -3.42 -8.36
CA PRO A 79 3.05 -2.07 -8.22
C PRO A 79 1.90 -1.07 -7.99
N GLY A 80 2.12 -0.14 -7.05
CA GLY A 80 1.16 0.91 -6.75
C GLY A 80 0.29 0.65 -5.52
N ILE A 81 -0.64 1.56 -5.29
CA ILE A 81 -1.59 1.55 -4.16
C ILE A 81 -2.94 2.10 -4.64
N ALA A 82 -4.05 1.62 -4.08
CA ALA A 82 -5.36 2.16 -4.40
C ALA A 82 -5.47 3.64 -3.99
N PRO A 83 -6.11 4.51 -4.79
CA PRO A 83 -6.37 5.87 -4.37
C PRO A 83 -7.30 5.90 -3.15
N GLY A 84 -7.10 6.87 -2.25
CA GLY A 84 -7.91 7.01 -1.05
C GLY A 84 -7.18 7.63 0.14
N SER A 85 -7.83 7.64 1.30
CA SER A 85 -7.29 8.15 2.56
C SER A 85 -6.60 7.05 3.35
N TYR A 86 -5.43 7.34 3.88
CA TYR A 86 -4.60 6.38 4.60
C TYR A 86 -4.05 6.96 5.90
N LYS A 87 -3.92 6.09 6.89
CA LYS A 87 -3.10 6.32 8.07
C LYS A 87 -1.72 5.76 7.79
N LEU A 88 -0.70 6.59 7.96
CA LEU A 88 0.68 6.20 7.75
C LEU A 88 1.31 5.83 9.08
N SER A 89 2.11 4.76 9.08
CA SER A 89 3.04 4.46 10.16
C SER A 89 4.45 4.40 9.58
N ILE A 90 5.37 5.15 10.13
CA ILE A 90 6.73 5.27 9.64
C ILE A 90 7.69 4.74 10.70
N ALA A 91 8.53 3.76 10.32
CA ALA A 91 9.60 3.22 11.15
C ALA A 91 10.93 3.40 10.42
N GLY A 92 11.95 3.88 11.12
CA GLY A 92 13.27 4.12 10.55
C GLY A 92 14.39 3.44 11.33
N PHE A 93 15.40 2.99 10.58
CA PHE A 93 16.56 2.26 11.08
C PHE A 93 17.85 2.87 10.53
N ASP A 94 18.97 2.62 11.20
CA ASP A 94 20.31 3.17 10.83
C ASP A 94 20.93 2.51 9.60
N GLY A 95 20.33 1.45 9.09
CA GLY A 95 20.82 0.73 7.91
C GLY A 95 22.05 -0.14 8.16
N VAL A 96 22.55 -0.22 9.39
CA VAL A 96 23.70 -1.04 9.73
C VAL A 96 23.27 -2.49 9.89
N VAL A 97 23.59 -3.32 8.90
CA VAL A 97 23.25 -4.74 8.93
C VAL A 97 24.05 -5.44 10.03
N ILE A 98 23.35 -5.93 11.04
CA ILE A 98 23.92 -6.80 12.08
C ILE A 98 23.24 -8.17 12.04
N PRO A 99 23.92 -9.26 12.46
CA PRO A 99 23.29 -10.57 12.53
C PRO A 99 21.93 -10.50 13.24
N PHE A 100 20.89 -11.08 12.66
CA PHE A 100 19.49 -11.08 13.09
C PHE A 100 18.70 -9.76 12.94
N PHE A 101 19.33 -8.62 12.62
CA PHE A 101 18.68 -7.33 12.39
C PHE A 101 19.08 -6.75 11.03
N GLY A 102 18.43 -7.21 9.97
CA GLY A 102 18.78 -6.87 8.59
C GLY A 102 18.71 -5.38 8.22
N GLN A 103 18.12 -4.54 9.07
CA GLN A 103 18.00 -3.09 8.82
C GLN A 103 18.73 -2.24 9.86
N GLY A 104 19.35 -2.88 10.86
CA GLY A 104 20.06 -2.19 11.92
C GLY A 104 19.17 -1.76 13.08
N LYS A 105 19.62 -0.76 13.83
CA LYS A 105 18.92 -0.26 15.03
C LYS A 105 17.88 0.78 14.64
N GLN A 106 16.76 0.78 15.34
CA GLN A 106 15.74 1.81 15.22
C GLN A 106 16.29 3.17 15.65
N ILE A 107 16.08 4.20 14.83
CA ILE A 107 16.62 5.55 15.06
C ILE A 107 15.58 6.54 15.61
N PHE A 108 14.29 6.20 15.52
CA PHE A 108 13.19 6.97 16.13
C PHE A 108 12.00 6.06 16.43
N ASN A 109 11.16 6.45 17.39
CA ASN A 109 9.91 5.75 17.65
C ASN A 109 8.98 5.88 16.44
N PRO A 110 8.20 4.84 16.08
CA PRO A 110 7.26 4.92 14.97
C PRO A 110 6.33 6.11 15.12
N ILE A 111 6.21 6.89 14.06
CA ILE A 111 5.30 8.03 13.99
C ILE A 111 4.08 7.68 13.14
N ASN A 112 2.95 8.28 13.50
CA ASN A 112 1.72 8.17 12.73
C ASN A 112 1.40 9.50 12.05
N ASN A 113 0.95 9.42 10.80
CA ASN A 113 0.56 10.57 10.00
C ASN A 113 -0.67 10.20 9.16
N GLU A 114 -1.26 11.15 8.46
CA GLU A 114 -2.34 10.91 7.52
C GLU A 114 -1.92 11.33 6.11
N CYS A 115 -2.45 10.63 5.12
CA CYS A 115 -2.19 10.92 3.72
C CYS A 115 -3.43 10.61 2.87
N VAL A 116 -3.67 11.44 1.87
CA VAL A 116 -4.60 11.13 0.79
C VAL A 116 -3.76 10.79 -0.44
N VAL A 117 -3.98 9.61 -1.00
CA VAL A 117 -3.38 9.17 -2.26
C VAL A 117 -4.36 9.52 -3.37
N PRO A 118 -4.04 10.48 -4.23
CA PRO A 118 -4.88 10.82 -5.38
C PRO A 118 -4.77 9.75 -6.47
N GLU A 119 -5.64 9.80 -7.46
CA GLU A 119 -5.47 9.01 -8.68
C GLU A 119 -4.23 9.45 -9.46
N GLY A 120 -3.54 8.49 -10.06
CA GLY A 120 -2.37 8.73 -10.90
C GLY A 120 -1.05 8.71 -10.14
N VAL A 121 -0.16 9.65 -10.41
CA VAL A 121 1.17 9.75 -9.82
C VAL A 121 1.23 10.88 -8.81
N SER A 122 1.73 10.61 -7.62
CA SER A 122 1.86 11.61 -6.56
C SER A 122 3.16 11.46 -5.78
N THR A 123 3.54 12.54 -5.09
CA THR A 123 4.73 12.55 -4.23
C THR A 123 4.32 13.04 -2.84
N LYS A 124 4.81 12.38 -1.82
CA LYS A 124 4.61 12.75 -0.41
C LYS A 124 5.91 12.63 0.36
N ASP A 125 6.56 13.74 0.62
CA ASP A 125 7.73 13.79 1.49
C ASP A 125 7.30 13.79 2.96
N ILE A 126 8.08 13.10 3.78
CA ILE A 126 7.82 12.89 5.21
C ILE A 126 9.03 13.37 6.00
N GLU A 127 8.83 14.37 6.82
CA GLU A 127 9.83 14.81 7.80
C GLU A 127 9.43 14.28 9.18
N VAL A 128 10.31 13.46 9.76
CA VAL A 128 10.10 12.86 11.08
C VAL A 128 10.45 13.91 12.14
N PRO A 129 9.54 14.22 13.08
CA PRO A 129 9.81 15.17 14.15
C PRO A 129 11.01 14.76 15.00
N ASN A 130 11.83 15.71 15.43
CA ASN A 130 13.00 15.44 16.26
C ASN A 130 12.65 14.75 17.58
N SER A 131 11.48 15.05 18.14
CA SER A 131 10.94 14.42 19.35
C SER A 131 10.71 12.91 19.21
N ALA A 132 10.53 12.40 18.01
CA ALA A 132 10.38 10.95 17.77
C ALA A 132 11.66 10.17 18.10
N GLY A 133 12.82 10.82 18.10
CA GLY A 133 14.09 10.22 18.50
C GLY A 133 14.37 10.25 20.00
N GLU A 134 13.48 10.87 20.79
CA GLU A 134 13.59 10.88 22.23
C GLU A 134 13.05 9.56 22.80
N ASN A 135 13.82 8.93 23.72
CA ASN A 135 13.42 7.67 24.38
C ASN A 135 13.17 6.49 23.44
N VAL A 136 13.95 6.34 22.38
CA VAL A 136 13.93 5.11 21.59
C VAL A 136 14.28 3.95 22.52
N LYS A 137 13.29 3.09 22.81
CA LYS A 137 13.50 1.88 23.59
C LYS A 137 14.34 0.92 22.78
N ILE A 138 15.64 0.93 23.02
CA ILE A 138 16.50 -0.16 22.57
C ILE A 138 16.16 -1.34 23.49
N GLU A 139 15.44 -2.32 23.03
CA GLU A 139 15.36 -3.60 23.74
C GLU A 139 16.80 -4.12 23.82
N LYS A 140 17.38 -3.98 25.02
CA LYS A 140 18.59 -4.73 25.36
C LYS A 140 18.19 -6.20 25.32
N THR A 141 18.60 -6.90 24.28
CA THR A 141 18.66 -8.36 24.34
C THR A 141 19.50 -8.69 25.57
N ALA A 142 18.85 -9.30 26.55
CA ALA A 142 19.53 -9.77 27.77
C ALA A 142 20.59 -10.77 27.32
N ASP A 143 21.85 -10.41 27.54
CA ASP A 143 22.94 -11.38 27.58
C ASP A 143 22.66 -12.33 28.74
N THR A 144 22.40 -13.59 28.40
CA THR A 144 22.50 -14.71 29.33
C THR A 144 23.31 -15.78 28.67
#